data_c5c5b2235e0a2b3d1a6c5184d9defb5d
#
_entry.id   c5c5b2235e0a2b3d1a6c5184d9defb5d
#
_cell.length_a   1.000
_cell.length_b   1.000
_cell.length_c   1.000
_cell.angle_alpha   90.00
_cell.angle_beta   90.00
_cell.angle_gamma   90.00
#
_symmetry.space_group_name_H-M   'P 1'
#
loop_
_entity.id
_entity.type
_entity.pdbx_description
1 polymer ?
#
loop_
_entity_poly.entity_id
_entity_poly.type
_entity_poly.pdbx_seq_one_letter_code
_entity_poly.pdbx_strand_id
1 'polypeptide(L)'
;MAAETPNGNIDTEAQRCFIQAFKELYPVNGMRGISGAALAKRAGYSRSTFYRSFESVYDVLRLVEIEATPYRRMNYLVEHADEVGMKEITDGFLQSFSDREDLIRMLCRHEEDNRYRERLHDCIFPVFRSQAERVFVMKPEEYDILAEYITHAKLGLLHIWALGLSPLGLGHMTQITDSVLESSMWTRVEAASRAKAEGRPFERTPLSFFQKRQPWIENRPLLEP
;
A
#
# COMPACT_ATOMS: atom_id res chain seq x y z
N MET A 1 -11.56 -8.88 -3.03
CA MET A 1 -11.64 -9.25 -1.59
C MET A 1 -10.89 -8.19 -0.81
N ALA A 2 -11.50 -7.62 0.24
CA ALA A 2 -10.79 -6.71 1.14
C ALA A 2 -9.66 -7.46 1.87
N ALA A 3 -8.53 -6.77 2.09
CA ALA A 3 -7.44 -7.37 2.86
C ALA A 3 -7.89 -7.62 4.30
N GLU A 4 -7.67 -8.82 4.81
CA GLU A 4 -7.93 -9.11 6.23
C GLU A 4 -7.08 -8.17 7.10
N THR A 5 -7.73 -7.46 8.03
CA THR A 5 -7.02 -6.66 9.02
C THR A 5 -6.30 -7.62 9.96
N PRO A 6 -4.96 -7.69 9.96
CA PRO A 6 -4.26 -8.59 10.84
C PRO A 6 -4.55 -8.24 12.30
N ASN A 7 -4.82 -9.26 13.11
CA ASN A 7 -5.12 -9.09 14.53
C ASN A 7 -3.82 -8.68 15.26
N GLY A 8 -3.63 -7.38 15.42
CA GLY A 8 -2.48 -6.78 16.12
C GLY A 8 -2.86 -6.33 17.55
N ASN A 9 -3.46 -7.24 18.34
CA ASN A 9 -3.91 -6.88 19.67
C ASN A 9 -2.71 -6.67 20.62
N ILE A 10 -2.56 -5.45 21.13
CA ILE A 10 -1.54 -5.08 22.11
C ILE A 10 -2.22 -5.05 23.49
N ASP A 11 -2.09 -6.19 24.20
CA ASP A 11 -2.90 -6.43 25.41
C ASP A 11 -2.24 -5.95 26.69
N THR A 12 -0.93 -5.69 26.71
CA THR A 12 -0.20 -5.35 27.93
C THR A 12 0.64 -4.07 27.81
N GLU A 13 0.89 -3.41 28.96
CA GLU A 13 1.79 -2.27 29.02
C GLU A 13 3.22 -2.66 28.60
N ALA A 14 3.68 -3.85 28.99
CA ALA A 14 5.00 -4.34 28.60
C ALA A 14 5.14 -4.46 27.08
N GLN A 15 4.11 -4.94 26.36
CA GLN A 15 4.12 -4.99 24.89
C GLN A 15 4.24 -3.61 24.27
N ARG A 16 3.50 -2.62 24.79
CA ARG A 16 3.62 -1.22 24.32
C ARG A 16 5.03 -0.67 24.52
N CYS A 17 5.65 -0.93 25.68
CA CYS A 17 7.02 -0.51 25.97
C CYS A 17 8.03 -1.19 25.02
N PHE A 18 7.85 -2.47 24.68
CA PHE A 18 8.73 -3.16 23.72
C PHE A 18 8.57 -2.60 22.29
N ILE A 19 7.34 -2.30 21.87
CA ILE A 19 7.07 -1.67 20.58
C ILE A 19 7.71 -0.27 20.52
N GLN A 20 7.58 0.50 21.58
CA GLN A 20 8.22 1.82 21.65
C GLN A 20 9.75 1.71 21.64
N ALA A 21 10.33 0.80 22.39
CA ALA A 21 11.77 0.54 22.36
C ALA A 21 12.25 0.10 20.95
N PHE A 22 11.44 -0.67 20.24
CA PHE A 22 11.73 -1.04 18.85
C PHE A 22 11.75 0.18 17.93
N LYS A 23 10.73 1.04 17.98
CA LYS A 23 10.66 2.28 17.19
C LYS A 23 11.86 3.21 17.42
N GLU A 24 12.46 3.19 18.61
CA GLU A 24 13.65 3.97 18.93
C GLU A 24 14.94 3.35 18.43
N LEU A 25 15.06 2.02 18.47
CA LEU A 25 16.29 1.31 18.09
C LEU A 25 16.38 1.02 16.60
N TYR A 26 15.25 0.74 15.95
CA TYR A 26 15.21 0.28 14.57
C TYR A 26 15.78 1.29 13.56
N PRO A 27 15.54 2.62 13.66
CA PRO A 27 16.08 3.59 12.71
C PRO A 27 17.61 3.62 12.64
N VAL A 28 18.26 3.26 13.75
CA VAL A 28 19.73 3.31 13.90
C VAL A 28 20.38 1.96 13.57
N ASN A 29 19.74 0.88 14.03
CA ASN A 29 20.41 -0.44 14.05
C ASN A 29 19.89 -1.40 12.94
N GLY A 30 18.72 -1.12 12.35
CA GLY A 30 18.03 -2.08 11.49
C GLY A 30 17.68 -3.38 12.22
N MET A 31 17.08 -4.35 11.52
CA MET A 31 16.72 -5.65 12.12
C MET A 31 17.91 -6.44 12.64
N ARG A 32 19.05 -6.40 11.92
CA ARG A 32 20.26 -7.17 12.27
C ARG A 32 20.89 -6.71 13.58
N GLY A 33 20.69 -5.44 13.95
CA GLY A 33 21.25 -4.85 15.17
C GLY A 33 20.34 -4.93 16.39
N ILE A 34 19.14 -5.52 16.30
CA ILE A 34 18.17 -5.57 17.37
C ILE A 34 17.98 -7.01 17.86
N SER A 35 18.07 -7.20 19.19
CA SER A 35 17.77 -8.47 19.86
C SER A 35 16.68 -8.28 20.91
N GLY A 36 16.02 -9.36 21.32
CA GLY A 36 15.07 -9.35 22.44
C GLY A 36 15.68 -8.83 23.74
N ALA A 37 16.99 -9.09 23.95
CA ALA A 37 17.73 -8.55 25.09
C ALA A 37 17.93 -7.03 25.01
N ALA A 38 18.22 -6.50 23.81
CA ALA A 38 18.34 -5.06 23.58
C ALA A 38 17.00 -4.34 23.80
N LEU A 39 15.90 -4.92 23.28
CA LEU A 39 14.55 -4.39 23.51
C LEU A 39 14.18 -4.42 24.99
N ALA A 40 14.44 -5.53 25.68
CA ALA A 40 14.16 -5.66 27.10
C ALA A 40 14.92 -4.59 27.92
N LYS A 41 16.22 -4.44 27.66
CA LYS A 41 17.05 -3.41 28.32
C LYS A 41 16.51 -1.99 28.05
N ARG A 42 16.16 -1.69 26.78
CA ARG A 42 15.65 -0.34 26.40
C ARG A 42 14.29 -0.05 27.00
N ALA A 43 13.41 -1.05 27.07
CA ALA A 43 12.07 -0.95 27.62
C ALA A 43 12.01 -0.98 29.16
N GLY A 44 13.13 -1.24 29.83
CA GLY A 44 13.17 -1.36 31.30
C GLY A 44 12.60 -2.65 31.88
N TYR A 45 12.56 -3.72 31.07
CA TYR A 45 12.04 -5.03 31.45
C TYR A 45 13.12 -6.13 31.43
N SER A 46 12.78 -7.29 31.99
CA SER A 46 13.64 -8.46 31.91
C SER A 46 13.53 -9.14 30.53
N ARG A 47 14.59 -9.86 30.15
CA ARG A 47 14.57 -10.70 28.94
C ARG A 47 13.46 -11.78 28.98
N SER A 48 13.18 -12.34 30.16
CA SER A 48 12.09 -13.30 30.34
C SER A 48 10.72 -12.66 30.11
N THR A 49 10.54 -11.40 30.48
CA THR A 49 9.31 -10.65 30.20
C THR A 49 9.11 -10.46 28.70
N PHE A 50 10.19 -10.17 27.96
CA PHE A 50 10.13 -10.08 26.49
C PHE A 50 9.66 -11.39 25.86
N TYR A 51 10.31 -12.52 26.17
CA TYR A 51 9.97 -13.83 25.60
C TYR A 51 8.64 -14.41 26.06
N ARG A 52 8.04 -13.87 27.13
CA ARG A 52 6.65 -14.15 27.51
C ARG A 52 5.65 -13.40 26.63
N SER A 53 6.04 -12.23 26.09
CA SER A 53 5.19 -11.36 25.29
C SER A 53 5.33 -11.59 23.79
N PHE A 54 6.53 -11.99 23.33
CA PHE A 54 6.90 -12.14 21.92
C PHE A 54 7.84 -13.33 21.75
N GLU A 55 7.66 -14.11 20.69
CA GLU A 55 8.57 -15.20 20.36
C GLU A 55 9.90 -14.66 19.80
N SER A 56 9.82 -13.55 19.05
CA SER A 56 10.96 -12.94 18.39
C SER A 56 10.81 -11.43 18.22
N VAL A 57 11.91 -10.76 17.82
CA VAL A 57 11.89 -9.34 17.44
C VAL A 57 11.02 -9.09 16.20
N TYR A 58 10.88 -10.10 15.34
CA TYR A 58 10.04 -10.01 14.15
C TYR A 58 8.54 -9.88 14.49
N ASP A 59 8.10 -10.39 15.65
CA ASP A 59 6.71 -10.19 16.08
C ASP A 59 6.46 -8.73 16.43
N VAL A 60 7.45 -8.06 17.03
CA VAL A 60 7.38 -6.63 17.30
C VAL A 60 7.38 -5.82 16.01
N LEU A 61 8.28 -6.14 15.05
CA LEU A 61 8.29 -5.52 13.73
C LEU A 61 6.93 -5.67 13.05
N ARG A 62 6.36 -6.88 13.06
CA ARG A 62 5.04 -7.14 12.47
C ARG A 62 3.96 -6.22 13.03
N LEU A 63 3.93 -5.99 14.33
CA LEU A 63 2.96 -5.06 14.95
C LEU A 63 3.17 -3.62 14.50
N VAL A 64 4.41 -3.18 14.37
CA VAL A 64 4.75 -1.84 13.87
C VAL A 64 4.36 -1.69 12.40
N GLU A 65 4.58 -2.71 11.58
CA GLU A 65 4.14 -2.72 10.17
C GLU A 65 2.61 -2.65 10.05
N ILE A 66 1.88 -3.40 10.90
CA ILE A 66 0.41 -3.36 10.95
C ILE A 66 -0.08 -1.95 11.32
N GLU A 67 0.54 -1.32 12.33
CA GLU A 67 0.23 0.05 12.74
C GLU A 67 0.47 1.06 11.60
N ALA A 68 1.56 0.86 10.84
CA ALA A 68 1.92 1.72 9.71
C ALA A 68 1.04 1.50 8.46
N THR A 69 0.36 0.35 8.35
CA THR A 69 -0.44 -0.01 7.16
C THR A 69 -1.87 0.51 7.27
N PRO A 70 -2.40 1.23 6.27
CA PRO A 70 -3.71 1.88 6.35
C PRO A 70 -4.88 0.94 6.02
N TYR A 71 -4.94 -0.28 6.57
CA TYR A 71 -5.94 -1.30 6.27
C TYR A 71 -7.38 -0.79 6.32
N ARG A 72 -7.76 -0.08 7.39
CA ARG A 72 -9.15 0.40 7.56
C ARG A 72 -9.58 1.30 6.42
N ARG A 73 -8.70 2.22 5.99
CA ARG A 73 -9.04 3.14 4.90
C ARG A 73 -9.06 2.44 3.55
N MET A 74 -8.10 1.56 3.29
CA MET A 74 -8.06 0.82 2.03
C MET A 74 -9.25 -0.15 1.90
N ASN A 75 -9.60 -0.86 2.96
CA ASN A 75 -10.80 -1.70 2.98
C ASN A 75 -12.08 -0.89 2.73
N TYR A 76 -12.22 0.29 3.35
CA TYR A 76 -13.34 1.19 3.07
C TYR A 76 -13.42 1.54 1.58
N LEU A 77 -12.30 1.88 0.94
CA LEU A 77 -12.26 2.20 -0.50
C LEU A 77 -12.64 1.03 -1.40
N VAL A 78 -12.34 -0.20 -0.98
CA VAL A 78 -12.77 -1.43 -1.68
C VAL A 78 -14.26 -1.70 -1.48
N GLU A 79 -14.75 -1.64 -0.25
CA GLU A 79 -16.15 -1.90 0.11
C GLU A 79 -17.11 -0.91 -0.53
N HIS A 80 -16.67 0.34 -0.72
CA HIS A 80 -17.46 1.43 -1.33
C HIS A 80 -16.97 1.79 -2.73
N ALA A 81 -16.30 0.84 -3.43
CA ALA A 81 -15.67 1.09 -4.71
C ALA A 81 -16.59 1.69 -5.77
N ASP A 82 -17.89 1.37 -5.72
CA ASP A 82 -18.92 1.87 -6.64
C ASP A 82 -19.48 3.26 -6.27
N GLU A 83 -19.12 3.80 -5.10
CA GLU A 83 -19.53 5.11 -4.59
C GLU A 83 -18.41 6.14 -4.62
N VAL A 84 -17.18 5.72 -4.33
CA VAL A 84 -16.03 6.62 -4.21
C VAL A 84 -15.59 7.17 -5.56
N GLY A 85 -15.28 8.48 -5.59
CA GLY A 85 -14.67 9.15 -6.73
C GLY A 85 -13.14 9.19 -6.63
N MET A 86 -12.50 9.68 -7.70
CA MET A 86 -11.05 9.83 -7.78
C MET A 86 -10.50 10.66 -6.62
N LYS A 87 -11.13 11.80 -6.33
CA LYS A 87 -10.69 12.70 -5.25
C LYS A 87 -10.66 11.98 -3.91
N GLU A 88 -11.68 11.19 -3.59
CA GLU A 88 -11.75 10.47 -2.33
C GLU A 88 -10.70 9.36 -2.22
N ILE A 89 -10.40 8.69 -3.34
CA ILE A 89 -9.33 7.68 -3.40
C ILE A 89 -7.98 8.34 -3.16
N THR A 90 -7.67 9.43 -3.87
CA THR A 90 -6.41 10.16 -3.74
C THR A 90 -6.26 10.79 -2.36
N ASP A 91 -7.26 11.51 -1.87
CA ASP A 91 -7.23 12.12 -0.54
C ASP A 91 -7.08 11.07 0.56
N GLY A 92 -7.82 9.95 0.44
CA GLY A 92 -7.73 8.84 1.39
C GLY A 92 -6.35 8.17 1.39
N PHE A 93 -5.74 8.02 0.22
CA PHE A 93 -4.37 7.53 0.09
C PHE A 93 -3.39 8.49 0.77
N LEU A 94 -3.37 9.76 0.37
CA LEU A 94 -2.45 10.77 0.90
C LEU A 94 -2.59 10.94 2.42
N GLN A 95 -3.81 11.08 2.92
CA GLN A 95 -4.07 11.24 4.35
C GLN A 95 -3.58 10.04 5.16
N SER A 96 -3.84 8.83 4.65
CA SER A 96 -3.42 7.59 5.32
C SER A 96 -1.92 7.49 5.53
N PHE A 97 -1.13 8.03 4.61
CA PHE A 97 0.33 8.01 4.70
C PHE A 97 0.88 9.20 5.47
N SER A 98 0.27 10.38 5.35
CA SER A 98 0.65 11.56 6.14
C SER A 98 0.48 11.35 7.64
N ASP A 99 -0.61 10.71 8.05
CA ASP A 99 -0.89 10.41 9.47
C ASP A 99 0.14 9.44 10.10
N ARG A 100 0.94 8.75 9.28
CA ARG A 100 1.90 7.72 9.69
C ARG A 100 3.31 7.96 9.16
N GLU A 101 3.61 9.20 8.75
CA GLU A 101 4.86 9.55 8.06
C GLU A 101 6.11 9.00 8.77
N ASP A 102 6.24 9.23 10.07
CA ASP A 102 7.42 8.81 10.85
C ASP A 102 7.62 7.29 10.82
N LEU A 103 6.52 6.52 10.97
CA LEU A 103 6.58 5.06 10.93
C LEU A 103 6.95 4.55 9.54
N ILE A 104 6.38 5.13 8.49
CA ILE A 104 6.64 4.73 7.11
C ILE A 104 8.08 5.03 6.73
N ARG A 105 8.56 6.25 7.06
CA ARG A 105 9.95 6.64 6.83
C ARG A 105 10.93 5.73 7.57
N MET A 106 10.59 5.36 8.81
CA MET A 106 11.38 4.43 9.61
C MET A 106 11.47 3.05 8.94
N LEU A 107 10.33 2.49 8.50
CA LEU A 107 10.28 1.15 7.89
C LEU A 107 10.92 1.11 6.49
N CYS A 108 10.78 2.17 5.70
CA CYS A 108 11.37 2.24 4.36
C CYS A 108 12.89 2.45 4.34
N ARG A 109 13.52 2.89 5.44
CA ARG A 109 14.98 3.13 5.48
C ARG A 109 15.82 1.86 5.41
N HIS A 110 15.27 0.74 5.80
CA HIS A 110 15.99 -0.53 5.85
C HIS A 110 15.43 -1.47 4.76
N GLU A 111 15.97 -1.36 3.55
CA GLU A 111 15.54 -2.10 2.36
C GLU A 111 15.69 -3.63 2.45
N GLU A 112 16.40 -4.12 3.45
CA GLU A 112 16.65 -5.56 3.65
C GLU A 112 15.40 -6.35 4.01
N ASP A 113 14.30 -5.68 4.39
CA ASP A 113 13.04 -6.30 4.74
C ASP A 113 11.91 -5.83 3.79
N ASN A 114 11.70 -6.58 2.72
CA ASN A 114 10.61 -6.34 1.76
C ASN A 114 9.21 -6.57 2.34
N ARG A 115 9.06 -7.08 3.56
CA ARG A 115 7.77 -7.46 4.15
C ARG A 115 6.79 -6.29 4.28
N TYR A 116 7.30 -5.12 4.67
CA TYR A 116 6.43 -3.95 4.76
C TYR A 116 5.90 -3.53 3.39
N ARG A 117 6.74 -3.60 2.36
CA ARG A 117 6.35 -3.32 0.97
C ARG A 117 5.31 -4.32 0.45
N GLU A 118 5.50 -5.62 0.74
CA GLU A 118 4.53 -6.67 0.41
C GLU A 118 3.20 -6.42 1.12
N ARG A 119 3.24 -6.07 2.41
CA ARG A 119 2.06 -5.73 3.20
C ARG A 119 1.30 -4.51 2.66
N LEU A 120 2.03 -3.48 2.24
CA LEU A 120 1.44 -2.31 1.58
C LEU A 120 0.83 -2.69 0.23
N HIS A 121 1.51 -3.53 -0.55
CA HIS A 121 0.99 -4.05 -1.81
C HIS A 121 -0.36 -4.75 -1.59
N ASP A 122 -0.41 -5.73 -0.70
CA ASP A 122 -1.63 -6.48 -0.39
C ASP A 122 -2.77 -5.59 0.10
N CYS A 123 -2.44 -4.49 0.74
CA CYS A 123 -3.40 -3.50 1.23
C CYS A 123 -3.93 -2.58 0.12
N ILE A 124 -3.09 -2.19 -0.84
CA ILE A 124 -3.39 -1.18 -1.86
C ILE A 124 -3.94 -1.81 -3.15
N PHE A 125 -3.41 -2.95 -3.56
CA PHE A 125 -3.78 -3.64 -4.80
C PHE A 125 -5.30 -3.83 -4.98
N PRO A 126 -6.07 -4.30 -3.95
CA PRO A 126 -7.51 -4.49 -4.09
C PRO A 126 -8.28 -3.20 -4.43
N VAL A 127 -7.78 -2.04 -4.01
CA VAL A 127 -8.40 -0.74 -4.30
C VAL A 127 -8.36 -0.48 -5.81
N PHE A 128 -7.20 -0.61 -6.43
CA PHE A 128 -7.07 -0.34 -7.87
C PHE A 128 -7.73 -1.42 -8.72
N ARG A 129 -7.68 -2.67 -8.27
CA ARG A 129 -8.37 -3.77 -8.94
C ARG A 129 -9.89 -3.55 -8.98
N SER A 130 -10.49 -3.19 -7.85
CA SER A 130 -11.93 -2.91 -7.77
C SER A 130 -12.36 -1.74 -8.64
N GLN A 131 -11.54 -0.68 -8.72
CA GLN A 131 -11.83 0.45 -9.59
C GLN A 131 -11.68 0.09 -11.08
N ALA A 132 -10.71 -0.74 -11.45
CA ALA A 132 -10.58 -1.22 -12.81
C ALA A 132 -11.80 -2.08 -13.23
N GLU A 133 -12.26 -2.98 -12.37
CA GLU A 133 -13.47 -3.79 -12.59
C GLU A 133 -14.73 -2.94 -12.77
N ARG A 134 -14.78 -1.82 -12.08
CA ARG A 134 -15.92 -0.90 -12.15
C ARG A 134 -16.04 -0.20 -13.50
N VAL A 135 -14.92 0.19 -14.10
CA VAL A 135 -14.92 1.11 -15.25
C VAL A 135 -14.56 0.46 -16.59
N PHE A 136 -13.90 -0.70 -16.58
CA PHE A 136 -13.51 -1.41 -17.77
C PHE A 136 -14.21 -2.77 -17.93
N VAL A 137 -14.20 -3.29 -19.15
CA VAL A 137 -14.55 -4.68 -19.47
C VAL A 137 -13.27 -5.35 -19.95
N MET A 138 -12.71 -6.24 -19.13
CA MET A 138 -11.43 -6.91 -19.35
C MET A 138 -11.56 -8.36 -18.88
N LYS A 139 -10.56 -9.20 -19.23
CA LYS A 139 -10.42 -10.52 -18.61
C LYS A 139 -9.90 -10.38 -17.18
N PRO A 140 -10.15 -11.38 -16.30
CA PRO A 140 -9.69 -11.34 -14.92
C PRO A 140 -8.20 -11.02 -14.78
N GLU A 141 -7.35 -11.69 -15.58
CA GLU A 141 -5.91 -11.51 -15.56
C GLU A 141 -5.44 -10.11 -16.04
N GLU A 142 -6.23 -9.43 -16.88
CA GLU A 142 -5.94 -8.08 -17.37
C GLU A 142 -6.20 -7.04 -16.27
N TYR A 143 -7.24 -7.25 -15.43
CA TYR A 143 -7.46 -6.41 -14.25
C TYR A 143 -6.29 -6.51 -13.28
N ASP A 144 -5.78 -7.72 -13.05
CA ASP A 144 -4.65 -7.94 -12.15
C ASP A 144 -3.40 -7.22 -12.65
N ILE A 145 -3.07 -7.31 -13.95
CA ILE A 145 -1.93 -6.60 -14.54
C ILE A 145 -2.06 -5.09 -14.40
N LEU A 146 -3.26 -4.53 -14.63
CA LEU A 146 -3.48 -3.09 -14.49
C LEU A 146 -3.35 -2.64 -13.03
N ALA A 147 -3.93 -3.39 -12.11
CA ALA A 147 -3.85 -3.11 -10.67
C ALA A 147 -2.42 -3.20 -10.15
N GLU A 148 -1.65 -4.23 -10.59
CA GLU A 148 -0.23 -4.38 -10.29
C GLU A 148 0.58 -3.18 -10.76
N TYR A 149 0.39 -2.75 -12.00
CA TYR A 149 1.09 -1.59 -12.56
C TYR A 149 0.85 -0.33 -11.70
N ILE A 150 -0.40 -0.04 -11.38
CA ILE A 150 -0.75 1.16 -10.60
C ILE A 150 -0.23 1.04 -9.16
N THR A 151 -0.40 -0.13 -8.53
CA THR A 151 0.07 -0.38 -7.16
C THR A 151 1.58 -0.19 -7.06
N HIS A 152 2.36 -0.78 -7.96
CA HIS A 152 3.82 -0.63 -7.95
C HIS A 152 4.28 0.80 -8.24
N ALA A 153 3.58 1.54 -9.11
CA ALA A 153 3.85 2.95 -9.33
C ALA A 153 3.63 3.76 -8.03
N LYS A 154 2.52 3.55 -7.33
CA LYS A 154 2.23 4.23 -6.05
C LYS A 154 3.23 3.87 -4.95
N LEU A 155 3.59 2.58 -4.83
CA LEU A 155 4.62 2.13 -3.89
C LEU A 155 6.00 2.72 -4.20
N GLY A 156 6.34 2.87 -5.49
CA GLY A 156 7.56 3.54 -5.92
C GLY A 156 7.61 5.00 -5.49
N LEU A 157 6.50 5.74 -5.66
CA LEU A 157 6.41 7.14 -5.21
C LEU A 157 6.50 7.26 -3.68
N LEU A 158 5.81 6.38 -2.96
CA LEU A 158 5.87 6.32 -1.50
C LEU A 158 7.31 6.09 -1.02
N HIS A 159 8.03 5.19 -1.66
CA HIS A 159 9.43 4.88 -1.34
C HIS A 159 10.35 6.09 -1.59
N ILE A 160 10.24 6.74 -2.77
CA ILE A 160 11.00 7.95 -3.11
C ILE A 160 10.76 9.05 -2.06
N TRP A 161 9.50 9.26 -1.67
CA TRP A 161 9.13 10.23 -0.65
C TRP A 161 9.66 9.85 0.74
N ALA A 162 9.48 8.58 1.15
CA ALA A 162 9.90 8.11 2.47
C ALA A 162 11.41 8.22 2.68
N LEU A 163 12.21 7.97 1.65
CA LEU A 163 13.66 8.10 1.68
C LEU A 163 14.17 9.53 1.47
N GLY A 164 13.29 10.48 1.15
CA GLY A 164 13.69 11.86 0.85
C GLY A 164 14.51 12.00 -0.43
N LEU A 165 14.31 11.10 -1.41
CA LEU A 165 15.05 11.10 -2.69
C LEU A 165 14.52 12.16 -3.67
N SER A 166 13.42 12.84 -3.34
CA SER A 166 12.86 13.95 -4.11
C SER A 166 12.55 15.13 -3.19
N PRO A 167 12.75 16.38 -3.64
CA PRO A 167 12.31 17.56 -2.91
C PRO A 167 10.79 17.74 -2.92
N LEU A 168 10.07 16.98 -3.75
CA LEU A 168 8.61 17.04 -3.86
C LEU A 168 7.94 16.26 -2.74
N GLY A 169 6.87 16.82 -2.19
CA GLY A 169 5.99 16.10 -1.26
C GLY A 169 5.19 15.00 -1.97
N LEU A 170 4.74 13.99 -1.19
CA LEU A 170 3.98 12.84 -1.72
C LEU A 170 2.75 13.29 -2.52
N GLY A 171 2.01 14.30 -2.04
CA GLY A 171 0.84 14.85 -2.72
C GLY A 171 1.17 15.38 -4.12
N HIS A 172 2.26 16.13 -4.26
CA HIS A 172 2.67 16.67 -5.56
C HIS A 172 3.09 15.54 -6.53
N MET A 173 3.88 14.57 -6.06
CA MET A 173 4.28 13.42 -6.87
C MET A 173 3.05 12.60 -7.32
N THR A 174 2.07 12.41 -6.42
CA THR A 174 0.82 11.74 -6.73
C THR A 174 0.02 12.50 -7.79
N GLN A 175 -0.11 13.82 -7.67
CA GLN A 175 -0.78 14.65 -8.68
C GLN A 175 -0.16 14.53 -10.08
N ILE A 176 1.17 14.56 -10.17
CA ILE A 176 1.88 14.39 -11.46
C ILE A 176 1.51 13.05 -12.10
N THR A 177 1.55 11.95 -11.32
CA THR A 177 1.25 10.62 -11.86
C THR A 177 -0.22 10.41 -12.15
N ASP A 178 -1.11 10.96 -11.33
CA ASP A 178 -2.54 10.87 -11.55
C ASP A 178 -2.96 11.64 -12.80
N SER A 179 -2.35 12.81 -13.09
CA SER A 179 -2.60 13.56 -14.32
C SER A 179 -2.25 12.77 -15.59
N VAL A 180 -1.26 11.90 -15.54
CA VAL A 180 -0.93 10.98 -16.64
C VAL A 180 -1.99 9.89 -16.80
N LEU A 181 -2.58 9.42 -15.69
CA LEU A 181 -3.65 8.42 -15.67
C LEU A 181 -5.04 9.01 -15.91
N GLU A 182 -5.23 10.32 -15.73
CA GLU A 182 -6.51 11.02 -15.87
C GLU A 182 -7.15 10.84 -17.25
N SER A 183 -6.35 10.79 -18.30
CA SER A 183 -6.87 10.61 -19.66
C SER A 183 -7.48 9.22 -19.93
N SER A 184 -7.33 8.27 -19.01
CA SER A 184 -7.78 6.89 -19.20
C SER A 184 -8.69 6.39 -18.05
N MET A 185 -8.11 5.96 -16.95
CA MET A 185 -8.83 5.27 -15.87
C MET A 185 -9.63 6.24 -14.99
N TRP A 186 -9.00 7.36 -14.57
CA TRP A 186 -9.59 8.25 -13.58
C TRP A 186 -10.79 9.03 -14.08
N THR A 187 -10.75 9.50 -15.33
CA THR A 187 -11.92 10.14 -15.97
C THR A 187 -13.13 9.20 -15.96
N ARG A 188 -12.89 7.88 -16.08
CA ARG A 188 -13.95 6.87 -16.06
C ARG A 188 -14.47 6.58 -14.67
N VAL A 189 -13.60 6.51 -13.66
CA VAL A 189 -13.99 6.36 -12.25
C VAL A 189 -14.90 7.53 -11.85
N GLU A 190 -14.54 8.75 -12.23
CA GLU A 190 -15.32 9.95 -11.96
C GLU A 190 -16.68 9.93 -12.69
N ALA A 191 -16.68 9.51 -13.97
CA ALA A 191 -17.90 9.37 -14.75
C ALA A 191 -18.85 8.30 -14.16
N ALA A 192 -18.30 7.16 -13.68
CA ALA A 192 -19.07 6.11 -13.03
C ALA A 192 -19.66 6.58 -11.71
N SER A 193 -18.90 7.31 -10.87
CA SER A 193 -19.36 7.88 -9.61
C SER A 193 -20.49 8.88 -9.84
N ARG A 194 -20.32 9.77 -10.84
CA ARG A 194 -21.35 10.75 -11.19
C ARG A 194 -22.62 10.08 -11.72
N ALA A 195 -22.49 9.07 -12.60
CA ALA A 195 -23.64 8.33 -13.11
C ALA A 195 -24.44 7.65 -11.98
N LYS A 196 -23.75 7.07 -10.99
CA LYS A 196 -24.39 6.48 -9.81
C LYS A 196 -25.12 7.53 -8.96
N ALA A 197 -24.49 8.66 -8.68
CA ALA A 197 -25.09 9.75 -7.91
C ALA A 197 -26.34 10.32 -8.59
N GLU A 198 -26.39 10.31 -9.92
CA GLU A 198 -27.52 10.78 -10.73
C GLU A 198 -28.54 9.66 -11.05
N GLY A 199 -28.36 8.46 -10.50
CA GLY A 199 -29.24 7.31 -10.77
C GLY A 199 -29.23 6.83 -12.22
N ARG A 200 -28.18 7.15 -12.99
CA ARG A 200 -28.02 6.78 -14.41
C ARG A 200 -27.15 5.53 -14.56
N PRO A 201 -27.43 4.67 -15.56
CA PRO A 201 -26.54 3.56 -15.86
C PRO A 201 -25.18 4.10 -16.35
N PHE A 202 -24.10 3.43 -15.93
CA PHE A 202 -22.74 3.65 -16.44
C PHE A 202 -22.35 2.50 -17.35
N GLU A 203 -21.99 2.81 -18.59
CA GLU A 203 -21.52 1.81 -19.55
C GLU A 203 -20.01 1.63 -19.40
N ARG A 204 -19.61 0.41 -19.03
CA ARG A 204 -18.20 0.02 -18.96
C ARG A 204 -17.62 -0.06 -20.38
N THR A 205 -16.41 0.45 -20.56
CA THR A 205 -15.76 0.44 -21.90
C THR A 205 -14.85 -0.76 -22.03
N PRO A 206 -14.95 -1.50 -23.15
CA PRO A 206 -13.92 -2.45 -23.53
C PRO A 206 -12.61 -1.69 -23.78
N LEU A 207 -11.51 -2.11 -23.17
CA LEU A 207 -10.19 -1.61 -23.51
C LEU A 207 -9.80 -2.14 -24.89
N SER A 208 -10.17 -1.40 -25.93
CA SER A 208 -9.90 -1.75 -27.33
C SER A 208 -8.41 -1.68 -27.71
N PHE A 209 -7.54 -1.35 -26.78
CA PHE A 209 -6.10 -1.22 -27.02
C PHE A 209 -5.46 -2.53 -27.53
N PHE A 210 -5.98 -3.67 -27.06
CA PHE A 210 -5.50 -5.00 -27.45
C PHE A 210 -6.26 -5.64 -28.62
N GLN A 211 -7.36 -5.05 -29.08
CA GLN A 211 -8.09 -5.58 -30.26
C GLN A 211 -7.47 -5.17 -31.60
N LYS A 212 -6.64 -4.12 -31.62
CA LYS A 212 -5.82 -3.82 -32.79
C LYS A 212 -4.49 -4.54 -32.62
N ARG A 213 -4.31 -5.65 -33.37
CA ARG A 213 -3.01 -6.30 -33.50
C ARG A 213 -1.95 -5.24 -33.76
N GLN A 214 -1.02 -5.11 -32.80
CA GLN A 214 0.10 -4.18 -32.91
C GLN A 214 1.18 -4.92 -33.73
N PRO A 215 1.49 -4.50 -34.96
CA PRO A 215 2.42 -5.24 -35.83
C PRO A 215 3.80 -5.48 -35.25
N TRP A 216 4.20 -4.66 -34.26
CA TRP A 216 5.49 -4.78 -33.55
C TRP A 216 5.52 -5.85 -32.46
N ILE A 217 4.37 -6.36 -32.02
CA ILE A 217 4.29 -7.49 -31.07
C ILE A 217 4.43 -8.82 -31.81
N GLU A 218 3.93 -8.92 -33.05
CA GLU A 218 3.91 -10.16 -33.82
C GLU A 218 5.30 -10.59 -34.33
N ASN A 219 6.28 -9.67 -34.40
CA ASN A 219 7.60 -9.92 -35.01
C ASN A 219 8.76 -9.97 -33.99
N ARG A 220 8.50 -10.03 -32.70
CA ARG A 220 9.57 -10.35 -31.75
C ARG A 220 9.73 -11.86 -31.64
N PRO A 221 10.92 -12.42 -32.00
CA PRO A 221 11.22 -13.78 -31.60
C PRO A 221 11.10 -13.84 -30.07
N LEU A 222 10.29 -14.77 -29.56
CA LEU A 222 10.29 -15.12 -28.15
C LEU A 222 11.76 -15.40 -27.81
N LEU A 223 12.31 -14.64 -26.90
CA LEU A 223 13.60 -14.98 -26.31
C LEU A 223 13.35 -16.34 -25.65
N GLU A 224 13.88 -17.39 -26.29
CA GLU A 224 13.91 -18.72 -25.69
C GLU A 224 14.66 -18.63 -24.36
N PRO A 225 14.22 -19.40 -23.32
CA PRO A 225 14.81 -19.37 -21.98
C PRO A 225 16.28 -19.77 -21.93
#